data_66745d7f75b442cb7de20d56541b9fbc
#
_entry.id   66745d7f75b442cb7de20d56541b9fbc
#
_cell.length_a   1.000
_cell.length_b   1.000
_cell.length_c   1.000
_cell.angle_alpha   90.00
_cell.angle_beta   90.00
_cell.angle_gamma   90.00
#
_symmetry.space_group_name_H-M   'P 1'
#
loop_
_entity.id
_entity.type
_entity.pdbx_description
1 polymer ?
#
loop_
_entity_poly.entity_id
_entity_poly.type
_entity_poly.pdbx_seq_one_letter_code
_entity_poly.pdbx_strand_id
1 'polypeptide(L)'
;MKIRLTRVLGVIAAVSLGGAVAAPPAFAGGSVQPWPITITIRTVPSLPGVRFVFDGTPIVTGPQGSTSVTEQHNFSAHSLTLADTKLSASGRQYTFVRWAGQRDPDQAFRPTVQGLPMRANYTVTASFAIMCQVSPRLAQQNGVALPVNRVSQISLRNNLGQPATLRPSGTTWLPCAWPVYRGSLLSSTDLHYSVQSMLVSGTNAVHVGVERFTPSRTPNPKLTGYFYALTITAHDAIFDSAMGSYALLTMPDRTVRRVQLGPSHVATVRNLPLGNYQVEVKARGASVQAQTLRLSKDQTANLAAVSRGDIAVVCGALLAGLAGIPLLSRTRRRSIFAFLRHPARSRRRAATKEAA
;
A
#
# COMPACT_ATOMS: atom_id res chain seq x y z
N MET A 1 7.93 11.15 20.67
CA MET A 1 7.06 10.60 21.73
C MET A 1 7.88 9.62 22.54
N LYS A 2 8.33 10.05 23.74
CA LYS A 2 9.24 9.28 24.61
C LYS A 2 8.44 8.40 25.55
N ILE A 3 8.59 7.09 25.43
CA ILE A 3 7.98 6.12 26.34
C ILE A 3 8.94 5.88 27.49
N ARG A 4 8.51 6.21 28.70
CA ARG A 4 9.23 5.93 29.95
C ARG A 4 8.97 4.49 30.39
N LEU A 5 10.02 3.69 30.49
CA LEU A 5 9.97 2.39 31.17
C LEU A 5 10.09 2.62 32.68
N THR A 6 9.06 2.21 33.40
CA THR A 6 9.07 2.15 34.88
C THR A 6 9.55 0.76 35.30
N ARG A 7 10.69 0.70 35.96
CA ARG A 7 11.20 -0.52 36.62
C ARG A 7 10.48 -0.73 37.93
N VAL A 8 9.86 -1.87 38.09
CA VAL A 8 9.35 -2.37 39.37
C VAL A 8 10.38 -3.33 39.93
N LEU A 9 11.01 -2.94 41.07
CA LEU A 9 11.86 -3.82 41.86
C LEU A 9 10.94 -4.64 42.79
N GLY A 10 10.91 -5.95 42.60
CA GLY A 10 10.29 -6.89 43.53
C GLY A 10 11.33 -7.40 44.51
N VAL A 11 11.12 -7.15 45.77
CA VAL A 11 11.91 -7.68 46.90
C VAL A 11 11.46 -9.14 47.11
N ILE A 12 12.42 -10.09 46.99
CA ILE A 12 12.21 -11.49 47.34
C ILE A 12 12.75 -11.70 48.77
N ALA A 13 11.83 -11.93 49.70
CA ALA A 13 12.15 -12.36 51.07
C ALA A 13 12.44 -13.87 51.05
N ALA A 14 13.66 -14.26 51.39
CA ALA A 14 14.05 -15.65 51.56
C ALA A 14 13.65 -16.12 52.97
N VAL A 15 12.71 -17.03 53.07
CA VAL A 15 12.37 -17.76 54.33
C VAL A 15 13.12 -19.08 54.30
N SER A 16 14.17 -19.21 55.13
CA SER A 16 14.88 -20.47 55.36
C SER A 16 14.14 -21.27 56.41
N LEU A 17 13.40 -22.31 56.01
CA LEU A 17 12.89 -23.36 56.88
C LEU A 17 13.87 -24.52 56.86
N GLY A 18 14.59 -24.72 57.97
CA GLY A 18 15.40 -25.89 58.24
C GLY A 18 14.48 -27.09 58.49
N GLY A 19 14.30 -27.97 57.51
CA GLY A 19 13.63 -29.25 57.66
C GLY A 19 14.67 -30.38 57.60
N ALA A 20 14.69 -31.22 58.60
CA ALA A 20 15.47 -32.45 58.65
C ALA A 20 15.18 -33.35 57.47
N VAL A 21 16.19 -33.62 56.64
CA VAL A 21 16.05 -34.52 55.49
C VAL A 21 16.06 -35.95 56.01
N ALA A 22 14.88 -36.54 56.11
CA ALA A 22 14.76 -38.01 56.22
C ALA A 22 15.24 -38.60 54.88
N ALA A 23 16.19 -39.52 54.91
CA ALA A 23 16.62 -40.25 53.73
C ALA A 23 15.40 -40.90 53.04
N PRO A 24 15.23 -40.69 51.72
CA PRO A 24 14.14 -41.35 51.01
C PRO A 24 14.34 -42.86 51.06
N PRO A 25 13.25 -43.65 51.23
CA PRO A 25 13.34 -45.07 51.13
C PRO A 25 13.91 -45.44 49.77
N ALA A 26 14.89 -46.37 49.76
CA ALA A 26 15.42 -46.93 48.53
C ALA A 26 14.25 -47.54 47.76
N PHE A 27 13.80 -46.88 46.73
CA PHE A 27 12.83 -47.44 45.80
C PHE A 27 13.51 -48.66 45.18
N ALA A 28 13.02 -49.85 45.56
CA ALA A 28 13.29 -51.07 44.84
C ALA A 28 13.02 -50.78 43.35
N GLY A 29 14.03 -50.95 42.51
CA GLY A 29 13.95 -50.69 41.07
C GLY A 29 12.89 -51.64 40.47
N GLY A 30 11.63 -51.21 40.52
CA GLY A 30 10.59 -51.82 39.73
C GLY A 30 10.94 -51.52 38.27
N SER A 31 11.17 -52.54 37.46
CA SER A 31 11.29 -52.41 36.02
C SER A 31 10.03 -51.70 35.52
N VAL A 32 10.20 -50.40 35.17
CA VAL A 32 9.13 -49.65 34.53
C VAL A 32 8.87 -50.38 33.22
N GLN A 33 7.75 -51.12 33.15
CA GLN A 33 7.38 -51.79 31.90
C GLN A 33 7.17 -50.65 30.86
N PRO A 34 7.87 -50.76 29.73
CA PRO A 34 7.73 -49.78 28.68
C PRO A 34 6.28 -49.86 28.13
N TRP A 35 5.54 -48.75 28.25
CA TRP A 35 4.20 -48.67 27.67
C TRP A 35 4.29 -48.10 26.23
N PRO A 36 3.37 -48.48 25.35
CA PRO A 36 3.36 -48.01 23.99
C PRO A 36 2.99 -46.52 23.93
N ILE A 37 3.75 -45.74 23.15
CA ILE A 37 3.52 -44.35 22.85
C ILE A 37 3.09 -44.23 21.40
N THR A 38 2.03 -43.46 21.14
CA THR A 38 1.52 -43.23 19.79
C THR A 38 1.69 -41.78 19.40
N ILE A 39 2.40 -41.53 18.31
CA ILE A 39 2.45 -40.26 17.62
C ILE A 39 1.40 -40.32 16.50
N THR A 40 0.41 -39.41 16.57
CA THR A 40 -0.56 -39.20 15.49
C THR A 40 -0.05 -38.13 14.54
N ILE A 41 0.09 -38.45 13.27
CA ILE A 41 0.50 -37.52 12.20
C ILE A 41 -0.75 -37.14 11.41
N ARG A 42 -1.05 -35.88 11.33
CA ARG A 42 -2.25 -35.35 10.65
C ARG A 42 -1.87 -34.31 9.60
N THR A 43 -2.77 -34.10 8.64
CA THR A 43 -2.68 -33.01 7.68
C THR A 43 -3.84 -32.03 7.86
N VAL A 44 -3.59 -30.77 7.63
CA VAL A 44 -4.60 -29.70 7.54
C VAL A 44 -4.38 -28.92 6.25
N PRO A 45 -5.34 -28.92 5.31
CA PRO A 45 -6.58 -29.70 5.32
C PRO A 45 -6.33 -31.20 5.35
N SER A 46 -7.37 -31.99 5.63
CA SER A 46 -7.29 -33.45 5.64
C SER A 46 -6.96 -33.98 4.24
N LEU A 47 -5.78 -34.54 4.05
CA LEU A 47 -5.25 -34.99 2.76
C LEU A 47 -4.89 -36.48 2.86
N PRO A 48 -5.59 -37.37 2.16
CA PRO A 48 -5.20 -38.77 2.07
C PRO A 48 -3.98 -38.93 1.16
N GLY A 49 -3.21 -39.99 1.40
CA GLY A 49 -2.10 -40.38 0.54
C GLY A 49 -0.84 -39.51 0.67
N VAL A 50 -0.75 -38.67 1.70
CA VAL A 50 0.46 -37.89 1.96
C VAL A 50 1.54 -38.77 2.54
N ARG A 51 2.71 -38.75 1.93
CA ARG A 51 3.85 -39.61 2.31
C ARG A 51 4.74 -38.88 3.31
N PHE A 52 5.02 -39.58 4.39
CA PHE A 52 6.00 -39.20 5.40
C PHE A 52 7.06 -40.28 5.53
N VAL A 53 8.19 -39.94 6.11
CA VAL A 53 9.25 -40.87 6.50
C VAL A 53 9.50 -40.65 7.99
N PHE A 54 9.24 -41.69 8.81
CA PHE A 54 9.52 -41.70 10.23
C PHE A 54 10.73 -42.58 10.48
N ASP A 55 11.84 -42.05 10.93
CA ASP A 55 13.13 -42.71 11.13
C ASP A 55 13.54 -43.65 9.97
N GLY A 56 13.38 -43.13 8.75
CA GLY A 56 13.69 -43.91 7.54
C GLY A 56 12.55 -44.81 7.05
N THR A 57 11.49 -45.03 7.87
CA THR A 57 10.36 -45.87 7.49
C THR A 57 9.27 -45.04 6.80
N PRO A 58 8.86 -45.38 5.58
CA PRO A 58 7.81 -44.69 4.88
C PRO A 58 6.44 -45.01 5.50
N ILE A 59 5.64 -43.95 5.69
CA ILE A 59 4.26 -44.03 6.19
C ILE A 59 3.37 -43.11 5.35
N VAL A 60 2.09 -43.43 5.27
CA VAL A 60 1.13 -42.72 4.39
C VAL A 60 -0.14 -42.39 5.17
N THR A 61 -0.71 -41.22 4.94
CA THR A 61 -1.99 -40.83 5.55
C THR A 61 -3.15 -41.62 4.95
N GLY A 62 -4.03 -42.11 5.82
CA GLY A 62 -5.29 -42.73 5.46
C GLY A 62 -6.34 -41.73 4.93
N PRO A 63 -7.58 -42.22 4.67
CA PRO A 63 -8.67 -41.42 4.10
C PRO A 63 -9.01 -40.15 4.92
N GLN A 64 -8.77 -40.16 6.22
CA GLN A 64 -9.02 -39.04 7.12
C GLN A 64 -7.84 -38.03 7.18
N GLY A 65 -6.84 -38.18 6.32
CA GLY A 65 -5.64 -37.35 6.33
C GLY A 65 -4.79 -37.53 7.59
N SER A 66 -4.83 -38.69 8.20
CA SER A 66 -4.06 -39.02 9.38
C SER A 66 -3.47 -40.42 9.31
N THR A 67 -2.38 -40.61 10.01
CA THR A 67 -1.73 -41.90 10.27
C THR A 67 -1.12 -41.89 11.66
N SER A 68 -0.68 -43.02 12.17
CA SER A 68 -0.04 -43.12 13.50
C SER A 68 1.15 -44.06 13.48
N VAL A 69 2.12 -43.75 14.32
CA VAL A 69 3.26 -44.62 14.63
C VAL A 69 3.21 -44.91 16.12
N THR A 70 3.31 -46.17 16.47
CA THR A 70 3.32 -46.64 17.86
C THR A 70 4.63 -47.35 18.12
N GLU A 71 5.35 -46.89 19.13
CA GLU A 71 6.60 -47.49 19.61
C GLU A 71 6.61 -47.62 21.12
N GLN A 72 7.53 -48.40 21.67
CA GLN A 72 7.73 -48.46 23.09
C GLN A 72 8.31 -47.13 23.60
N HIS A 73 7.87 -46.72 24.80
CA HIS A 73 8.40 -45.52 25.46
C HIS A 73 9.93 -45.58 25.50
N ASN A 74 10.57 -44.58 24.91
CA ASN A 74 12.02 -44.43 24.90
C ASN A 74 12.43 -42.96 24.99
N PHE A 75 13.71 -42.71 25.22
CA PHE A 75 14.29 -41.38 25.28
C PHE A 75 15.05 -41.00 24.01
N SER A 76 14.98 -41.85 22.98
CA SER A 76 15.60 -41.58 21.70
C SER A 76 14.93 -40.37 21.02
N ALA A 77 15.71 -39.63 20.24
CA ALA A 77 15.22 -38.57 19.41
C ALA A 77 14.82 -39.14 18.04
N HIS A 78 13.57 -38.96 17.66
CA HIS A 78 13.01 -39.45 16.41
C HIS A 78 12.92 -38.34 15.38
N SER A 79 12.88 -38.68 14.11
CA SER A 79 12.75 -37.79 12.99
C SER A 79 11.48 -38.05 12.18
N LEU A 80 10.85 -36.97 11.71
CA LEU A 80 9.69 -37.06 10.81
C LEU A 80 9.93 -36.14 9.61
N THR A 81 9.96 -36.71 8.42
CA THR A 81 10.16 -35.96 7.18
C THR A 81 8.91 -36.06 6.31
N LEU A 82 8.45 -34.94 5.80
CA LEU A 82 7.46 -34.88 4.72
C LEU A 82 8.18 -35.16 3.39
N ALA A 83 7.78 -36.22 2.69
CA ALA A 83 8.43 -36.62 1.45
C ALA A 83 8.22 -35.60 0.31
N ASP A 84 7.01 -35.07 0.22
CA ASP A 84 6.63 -34.15 -0.86
C ASP A 84 6.08 -32.83 -0.29
N THR A 85 6.77 -31.71 -0.49
CA THR A 85 6.33 -30.40 -0.05
C THR A 85 5.26 -29.77 -0.96
N LYS A 86 5.07 -30.33 -2.16
CA LYS A 86 4.01 -29.94 -3.11
C LYS A 86 3.25 -31.19 -3.52
N LEU A 87 1.94 -31.12 -3.37
CA LEU A 87 1.04 -32.22 -3.64
C LEU A 87 -0.04 -31.83 -4.62
N SER A 88 -0.50 -32.77 -5.41
CA SER A 88 -1.69 -32.58 -6.27
C SER A 88 -2.71 -33.65 -5.91
N ALA A 89 -3.88 -33.19 -5.48
CA ALA A 89 -4.99 -34.11 -5.13
C ALA A 89 -6.32 -33.42 -5.53
N SER A 90 -7.24 -34.19 -6.08
CA SER A 90 -8.59 -33.74 -6.46
C SER A 90 -8.59 -32.45 -7.33
N GLY A 91 -7.64 -32.33 -8.28
CA GLY A 91 -7.52 -31.17 -9.17
C GLY A 91 -7.01 -29.89 -8.52
N ARG A 92 -6.53 -29.97 -7.27
CA ARG A 92 -5.94 -28.85 -6.52
C ARG A 92 -4.47 -29.12 -6.23
N GLN A 93 -3.71 -28.05 -6.07
CA GLN A 93 -2.35 -28.12 -5.56
C GLN A 93 -2.33 -27.72 -4.08
N TYR A 94 -1.45 -28.36 -3.33
CA TYR A 94 -1.22 -28.11 -1.91
C TYR A 94 0.27 -27.87 -1.73
N THR A 95 0.62 -26.85 -0.96
CA THR A 95 2.02 -26.53 -0.65
C THR A 95 2.19 -26.58 0.86
N PHE A 96 3.16 -27.32 1.33
CA PHE A 96 3.49 -27.38 2.76
C PHE A 96 3.83 -25.97 3.27
N VAL A 97 3.27 -25.63 4.43
CA VAL A 97 3.47 -24.34 5.08
C VAL A 97 4.31 -24.51 6.33
N ARG A 98 3.89 -25.39 7.23
CA ARG A 98 4.57 -25.62 8.50
C ARG A 98 4.05 -26.85 9.24
N TRP A 99 4.83 -27.30 10.20
CA TRP A 99 4.37 -28.21 11.25
C TRP A 99 3.68 -27.42 12.35
N ALA A 100 2.51 -27.88 12.76
CA ALA A 100 1.80 -27.36 13.91
C ALA A 100 2.02 -28.24 15.14
N GLY A 101 2.15 -27.66 16.32
CA GLY A 101 2.50 -28.34 17.55
C GLY A 101 4.01 -28.52 17.77
N GLN A 102 4.86 -28.10 16.81
CA GLN A 102 6.29 -28.06 17.00
C GLN A 102 6.72 -26.90 17.90
N ARG A 103 7.52 -27.20 18.93
CA ARG A 103 7.99 -26.20 19.91
C ARG A 103 9.14 -25.36 19.38
N ASP A 104 9.98 -25.96 18.52
CA ASP A 104 11.10 -25.24 17.89
C ASP A 104 10.60 -24.50 16.65
N PRO A 105 10.58 -23.15 16.66
CA PRO A 105 10.10 -22.35 15.54
C PRO A 105 10.95 -22.53 14.27
N ASP A 106 12.23 -22.84 14.39
CA ASP A 106 13.14 -23.01 13.25
C ASP A 106 12.85 -24.30 12.48
N GLN A 107 12.39 -25.34 13.18
CA GLN A 107 11.99 -26.60 12.57
C GLN A 107 10.57 -26.57 12.02
N ALA A 108 9.72 -25.67 12.53
CA ALA A 108 8.32 -25.62 12.14
C ALA A 108 8.11 -25.42 10.63
N PHE A 109 9.03 -24.73 9.95
CA PHE A 109 8.93 -24.43 8.51
C PHE A 109 9.77 -25.34 7.61
N ARG A 110 10.53 -26.27 8.20
CA ARG A 110 11.31 -27.26 7.44
C ARG A 110 10.48 -28.50 7.15
N PRO A 111 10.69 -29.18 6.03
CA PRO A 111 9.97 -30.45 5.77
C PRO A 111 10.33 -31.57 6.75
N THR A 112 11.46 -31.47 7.43
CA THR A 112 11.92 -32.42 8.44
C THR A 112 11.89 -31.83 9.82
N VAL A 113 11.32 -32.56 10.77
CA VAL A 113 11.35 -32.31 12.21
C VAL A 113 12.23 -33.33 12.86
N GLN A 114 13.15 -32.89 13.69
CA GLN A 114 14.06 -33.76 14.47
C GLN A 114 13.78 -33.62 15.96
N GLY A 115 14.22 -34.63 16.74
CA GLY A 115 14.09 -34.56 18.18
C GLY A 115 12.67 -34.79 18.70
N LEU A 116 11.84 -35.51 17.96
CA LEU A 116 10.50 -35.88 18.41
C LEU A 116 10.62 -36.87 19.58
N PRO A 117 10.12 -36.55 20.79
CA PRO A 117 10.24 -37.42 21.93
C PRO A 117 9.14 -38.48 21.99
N MET A 118 9.46 -39.75 22.24
CA MET A 118 8.49 -40.82 22.52
C MET A 118 8.23 -40.96 24.04
N ARG A 119 7.73 -39.85 24.66
CA ARG A 119 7.48 -39.79 26.10
C ARG A 119 6.01 -39.80 26.48
N ALA A 120 5.14 -39.37 25.58
CA ALA A 120 3.69 -39.29 25.75
C ALA A 120 3.03 -39.34 24.38
N ASN A 121 1.77 -39.74 24.34
CA ASN A 121 0.95 -39.60 23.13
C ASN A 121 0.78 -38.13 22.74
N TYR A 122 1.01 -37.81 21.47
CA TYR A 122 0.80 -36.46 20.95
C TYR A 122 0.53 -36.46 19.44
N THR A 123 0.12 -35.33 18.95
CA THR A 123 -0.20 -35.13 17.52
C THR A 123 0.76 -34.13 16.89
N VAL A 124 1.34 -34.50 15.76
CA VAL A 124 2.08 -33.59 14.87
C VAL A 124 1.22 -33.34 13.63
N THR A 125 1.05 -32.09 13.29
CA THR A 125 0.18 -31.71 12.16
C THR A 125 0.99 -31.03 11.08
N ALA A 126 1.03 -31.60 9.88
CA ALA A 126 1.54 -30.95 8.68
C ALA A 126 0.45 -30.06 8.09
N SER A 127 0.71 -28.77 7.97
CA SER A 127 -0.25 -27.82 7.43
C SER A 127 0.11 -27.38 6.02
N PHE A 128 -0.90 -27.32 5.15
CA PHE A 128 -0.76 -27.01 3.73
C PHE A 128 -1.63 -25.83 3.35
N ALA A 129 -1.07 -24.93 2.52
CA ALA A 129 -1.85 -23.95 1.78
C ALA A 129 -2.51 -24.64 0.58
N ILE A 130 -3.76 -24.29 0.32
CA ILE A 130 -4.46 -24.69 -0.90
C ILE A 130 -4.13 -23.65 -1.97
N MET A 131 -3.66 -24.11 -3.14
CA MET A 131 -3.32 -23.26 -4.27
C MET A 131 -4.41 -23.32 -5.31
N CYS A 132 -4.81 -22.17 -5.84
CA CYS A 132 -5.78 -22.02 -6.93
C CYS A 132 -5.14 -21.35 -8.15
N GLN A 133 -5.56 -21.78 -9.31
CA GLN A 133 -5.20 -21.11 -10.56
C GLN A 133 -6.02 -19.82 -10.73
N VAL A 134 -5.33 -18.72 -11.06
CA VAL A 134 -5.96 -17.44 -11.31
C VAL A 134 -5.46 -16.88 -12.65
N SER A 135 -6.41 -16.52 -13.53
CA SER A 135 -6.15 -15.91 -14.83
C SER A 135 -6.93 -14.59 -14.92
N PRO A 136 -6.29 -13.43 -14.75
CA PRO A 136 -7.02 -12.16 -14.71
C PRO A 136 -7.55 -11.76 -16.07
N ARG A 137 -8.72 -11.10 -16.08
CA ARG A 137 -9.27 -10.39 -17.23
C ARG A 137 -9.05 -8.90 -17.01
N LEU A 138 -8.26 -8.28 -17.89
CA LEU A 138 -7.89 -6.87 -17.76
C LEU A 138 -8.84 -6.02 -18.61
N ALA A 139 -9.43 -4.98 -18.01
CA ALA A 139 -10.33 -4.06 -18.69
C ALA A 139 -10.06 -2.61 -18.26
N GLN A 140 -10.46 -1.66 -19.09
CA GLN A 140 -10.56 -0.26 -18.72
C GLN A 140 -11.91 0.02 -18.03
N GLN A 141 -12.06 1.18 -17.37
CA GLN A 141 -13.32 1.56 -16.71
C GLN A 141 -14.54 1.62 -17.66
N ASN A 142 -14.31 1.85 -18.95
CA ASN A 142 -15.35 1.82 -19.98
C ASN A 142 -15.69 0.42 -20.50
N GLY A 143 -15.10 -0.64 -19.91
CA GLY A 143 -15.32 -2.04 -20.28
C GLY A 143 -14.47 -2.54 -21.45
N VAL A 144 -13.72 -1.67 -22.13
CA VAL A 144 -12.81 -2.07 -23.22
C VAL A 144 -11.66 -2.90 -22.64
N ALA A 145 -11.28 -3.98 -23.32
CA ALA A 145 -10.16 -4.83 -22.91
C ALA A 145 -8.86 -4.02 -22.87
N LEU A 146 -8.14 -4.18 -21.77
CA LEU A 146 -6.80 -3.60 -21.62
C LEU A 146 -5.77 -4.60 -22.18
N PRO A 147 -4.96 -4.21 -23.19
CA PRO A 147 -3.94 -5.08 -23.75
C PRO A 147 -2.93 -5.51 -22.70
N VAL A 148 -2.72 -6.82 -22.56
CA VAL A 148 -1.85 -7.40 -21.52
C VAL A 148 -0.40 -6.98 -21.63
N ASN A 149 0.10 -6.71 -22.85
CA ASN A 149 1.46 -6.24 -23.12
C ASN A 149 1.74 -4.83 -22.58
N ARG A 150 0.71 -4.06 -22.24
CA ARG A 150 0.83 -2.75 -21.60
C ARG A 150 0.97 -2.84 -20.09
N VAL A 151 0.60 -3.98 -19.50
CA VAL A 151 0.64 -4.20 -18.06
C VAL A 151 1.90 -4.97 -17.70
N SER A 152 2.78 -4.37 -16.94
CA SER A 152 4.05 -5.00 -16.57
C SER A 152 3.94 -5.83 -15.29
N GLN A 153 3.10 -5.44 -14.35
CA GLN A 153 2.99 -6.09 -13.04
C GLN A 153 1.64 -5.82 -12.39
N ILE A 154 1.13 -6.83 -11.69
CA ILE A 154 -0.04 -6.70 -10.81
C ILE A 154 0.38 -7.17 -9.41
N SER A 155 0.35 -6.26 -8.44
CA SER A 155 0.67 -6.57 -7.03
C SER A 155 -0.60 -6.69 -6.22
N LEU A 156 -0.64 -7.71 -5.38
CA LEU A 156 -1.77 -8.06 -4.54
C LEU A 156 -1.35 -8.08 -3.07
N ARG A 157 -2.32 -7.96 -2.20
CA ARG A 157 -2.18 -8.24 -0.76
C ARG A 157 -3.38 -9.05 -0.29
N ASN A 158 -3.15 -10.12 0.44
CA ASN A 158 -4.24 -10.92 1.00
C ASN A 158 -4.71 -10.37 2.36
N ASN A 159 -5.80 -10.94 2.89
CA ASN A 159 -6.38 -10.58 4.19
C ASN A 159 -5.51 -10.95 5.41
N LEU A 160 -4.41 -11.68 5.22
CA LEU A 160 -3.37 -11.92 6.22
C LEU A 160 -2.20 -10.93 6.11
N GLY A 161 -2.30 -9.92 5.21
CA GLY A 161 -1.25 -8.94 4.99
C GLY A 161 -0.10 -9.40 4.09
N GLN A 162 -0.13 -10.64 3.59
CA GLN A 162 0.94 -11.20 2.77
C GLN A 162 0.87 -10.65 1.34
N PRO A 163 2.01 -10.24 0.75
CA PRO A 163 2.07 -9.79 -0.63
C PRO A 163 2.02 -10.98 -1.59
N ALA A 164 1.47 -10.74 -2.77
CA ALA A 164 1.50 -11.69 -3.89
C ALA A 164 1.59 -10.94 -5.21
N THR A 165 2.02 -11.62 -6.25
CA THR A 165 2.09 -11.07 -7.62
C THR A 165 1.25 -11.91 -8.56
N LEU A 166 0.46 -11.25 -9.40
CA LEU A 166 -0.34 -11.89 -10.42
C LEU A 166 0.26 -11.55 -11.79
N ARG A 167 0.41 -12.54 -12.64
CA ARG A 167 0.86 -12.32 -14.04
C ARG A 167 -0.28 -11.66 -14.83
N PRO A 168 0.02 -10.63 -15.64
CA PRO A 168 -1.01 -10.01 -16.48
C PRO A 168 -1.60 -10.96 -17.54
N SER A 169 -0.81 -11.92 -18.00
CA SER A 169 -1.21 -12.95 -18.95
C SER A 169 -0.97 -14.35 -18.41
N GLY A 170 -1.78 -15.28 -18.87
CA GLY A 170 -1.70 -16.68 -18.47
C GLY A 170 -2.23 -16.94 -17.06
N THR A 171 -1.80 -18.03 -16.49
CA THR A 171 -2.27 -18.53 -15.20
C THR A 171 -1.21 -18.35 -14.13
N THR A 172 -1.62 -17.90 -12.96
CA THR A 172 -0.78 -17.82 -11.75
C THR A 172 -1.37 -18.70 -10.66
N TRP A 173 -0.56 -19.50 -9.99
CA TRP A 173 -0.96 -20.19 -8.79
C TRP A 173 -0.88 -19.25 -7.59
N LEU A 174 -2.01 -18.97 -6.96
CA LEU A 174 -2.10 -18.20 -5.72
C LEU A 174 -2.63 -19.07 -4.59
N PRO A 175 -2.14 -18.88 -3.35
CA PRO A 175 -2.79 -19.47 -2.18
C PRO A 175 -4.24 -18.99 -2.13
N CYS A 176 -5.20 -19.91 -2.10
CA CYS A 176 -6.62 -19.57 -1.96
C CYS A 176 -7.17 -19.90 -0.58
N ALA A 177 -6.46 -20.77 0.17
CA ALA A 177 -6.71 -20.95 1.58
C ALA A 177 -5.39 -21.19 2.32
N TRP A 178 -5.34 -20.73 3.56
CA TRP A 178 -4.14 -20.76 4.41
C TRP A 178 -4.45 -21.33 5.78
N PRO A 179 -3.55 -22.18 6.34
CA PRO A 179 -3.73 -22.71 7.69
C PRO A 179 -3.52 -21.61 8.74
N VAL A 180 -4.53 -21.36 9.55
CA VAL A 180 -4.54 -20.34 10.61
C VAL A 180 -5.01 -20.98 11.92
N TYR A 181 -4.39 -20.59 13.02
CA TYR A 181 -4.87 -20.93 14.35
C TYR A 181 -6.05 -20.06 14.74
N ARG A 182 -7.12 -20.68 15.20
CA ARG A 182 -8.25 -20.03 15.90
C ARG A 182 -8.31 -20.62 17.31
N GLY A 183 -7.71 -19.93 18.27
CA GLY A 183 -7.41 -20.50 19.57
C GLY A 183 -6.42 -21.66 19.44
N SER A 184 -6.76 -22.83 19.98
CA SER A 184 -5.97 -24.06 19.87
C SER A 184 -6.22 -24.87 18.58
N LEU A 185 -7.27 -24.53 17.81
CA LEU A 185 -7.66 -25.27 16.62
C LEU A 185 -6.98 -24.70 15.38
N LEU A 186 -6.25 -25.56 14.66
CA LEU A 186 -5.73 -25.24 13.34
C LEU A 186 -6.80 -25.52 12.28
N SER A 187 -7.15 -24.53 11.49
CA SER A 187 -8.14 -24.62 10.41
C SER A 187 -7.66 -23.92 9.14
N SER A 188 -8.19 -24.32 8.00
CA SER A 188 -7.93 -23.64 6.73
C SER A 188 -8.89 -22.46 6.58
N THR A 189 -8.36 -21.28 6.25
CA THR A 189 -9.13 -20.05 6.07
C THR A 189 -8.96 -19.54 4.65
N ASP A 190 -10.09 -19.21 4.00
CA ASP A 190 -10.09 -18.63 2.65
C ASP A 190 -9.31 -17.30 2.62
N LEU A 191 -8.52 -17.12 1.57
CA LEU A 191 -7.79 -15.90 1.31
C LEU A 191 -8.56 -15.00 0.35
N HIS A 192 -8.68 -13.74 0.74
CA HIS A 192 -9.22 -12.65 -0.08
C HIS A 192 -8.08 -11.73 -0.47
N TYR A 193 -7.98 -11.43 -1.75
CA TYR A 193 -6.93 -10.54 -2.27
C TYR A 193 -7.50 -9.18 -2.62
N SER A 194 -6.76 -8.13 -2.30
CA SER A 194 -6.96 -6.77 -2.78
C SER A 194 -5.83 -6.39 -3.74
N VAL A 195 -6.19 -5.71 -4.83
CA VAL A 195 -5.22 -5.21 -5.79
C VAL A 195 -4.54 -3.96 -5.21
N GLN A 196 -3.22 -4.00 -5.09
CA GLN A 196 -2.42 -2.88 -4.57
C GLN A 196 -1.90 -2.01 -5.71
N SER A 197 -1.49 -2.63 -6.81
CA SER A 197 -1.09 -1.92 -8.01
C SER A 197 -1.29 -2.76 -9.26
N MET A 198 -1.56 -2.08 -10.35
CA MET A 198 -1.49 -2.61 -11.72
C MET A 198 -0.70 -1.60 -12.54
N LEU A 199 0.55 -1.94 -12.84
CA LEU A 199 1.46 -1.03 -13.53
C LEU A 199 1.21 -1.08 -15.04
N VAL A 200 0.77 0.04 -15.60
CA VAL A 200 0.58 0.25 -17.02
C VAL A 200 1.57 1.33 -17.48
N SER A 201 2.50 0.94 -18.33
CA SER A 201 3.60 1.84 -18.76
C SER A 201 4.31 2.49 -17.56
N GLY A 202 4.63 1.68 -16.54
CA GLY A 202 5.32 2.14 -15.33
C GLY A 202 4.44 2.87 -14.28
N THR A 203 3.19 3.16 -14.60
CA THR A 203 2.29 3.94 -13.73
C THR A 203 1.17 3.06 -13.18
N ASN A 204 0.80 3.25 -11.92
CA ASN A 204 -0.30 2.52 -11.31
C ASN A 204 -1.65 2.97 -11.91
N ALA A 205 -2.41 2.02 -12.43
CA ALA A 205 -3.70 2.27 -13.08
C ALA A 205 -4.91 1.86 -12.23
N VAL A 206 -4.74 1.46 -10.96
CA VAL A 206 -5.85 1.02 -10.10
C VAL A 206 -5.96 1.86 -8.83
N HIS A 207 -7.17 1.97 -8.29
CA HIS A 207 -7.38 2.47 -6.94
C HIS A 207 -7.04 1.38 -5.93
N VAL A 208 -6.06 1.66 -5.07
CA VAL A 208 -5.53 0.70 -4.10
C VAL A 208 -6.63 0.15 -3.20
N GLY A 209 -6.74 -1.17 -3.12
CA GLY A 209 -7.65 -1.87 -2.22
C GLY A 209 -9.14 -1.85 -2.60
N VAL A 210 -9.52 -1.19 -3.69
CA VAL A 210 -10.92 -1.17 -4.17
C VAL A 210 -11.29 -2.52 -4.79
N GLU A 211 -10.48 -3.02 -5.69
CA GLU A 211 -10.73 -4.30 -6.33
C GLU A 211 -10.28 -5.46 -5.45
N ARG A 212 -11.21 -6.38 -5.21
CA ARG A 212 -10.99 -7.55 -4.35
C ARG A 212 -11.56 -8.79 -5.02
N PHE A 213 -10.91 -9.91 -4.78
CA PHE A 213 -11.40 -11.21 -5.26
C PHE A 213 -10.96 -12.34 -4.33
N THR A 214 -11.64 -13.48 -4.44
CA THR A 214 -11.33 -14.71 -3.72
C THR A 214 -10.98 -15.78 -4.76
N PRO A 215 -9.73 -16.24 -4.85
CA PRO A 215 -9.30 -17.17 -5.91
C PRO A 215 -10.14 -18.46 -5.99
N SER A 216 -10.61 -18.98 -4.85
CA SER A 216 -11.46 -20.18 -4.80
C SER A 216 -12.84 -19.97 -5.44
N ARG A 217 -13.34 -18.74 -5.49
CA ARG A 217 -14.68 -18.38 -6.05
C ARG A 217 -14.59 -17.69 -7.39
N THR A 218 -13.50 -16.95 -7.62
CA THR A 218 -13.32 -16.09 -8.80
C THR A 218 -11.94 -16.41 -9.43
N PRO A 219 -11.82 -17.52 -10.17
CA PRO A 219 -10.57 -17.90 -10.81
C PRO A 219 -10.15 -16.95 -11.93
N ASN A 220 -11.12 -16.24 -12.54
CA ASN A 220 -10.88 -15.25 -13.59
C ASN A 220 -11.35 -13.87 -13.14
N PRO A 221 -10.67 -13.20 -12.18
CA PRO A 221 -11.09 -11.89 -11.71
C PRO A 221 -10.97 -10.84 -12.81
N LYS A 222 -12.00 -10.00 -12.92
CA LYS A 222 -11.96 -8.81 -13.77
C LYS A 222 -11.25 -7.72 -13.00
N LEU A 223 -10.10 -7.24 -13.52
CA LEU A 223 -9.32 -6.15 -12.94
C LEU A 223 -9.43 -4.92 -13.84
N THR A 224 -9.89 -3.80 -13.25
CA THR A 224 -10.20 -2.59 -13.99
C THR A 224 -9.08 -1.57 -13.86
N GLY A 225 -8.51 -1.14 -14.98
CA GLY A 225 -7.60 -0.02 -15.05
C GLY A 225 -8.35 1.29 -15.26
N TYR A 226 -7.97 2.31 -14.52
CA TYR A 226 -8.56 3.65 -14.58
C TYR A 226 -7.67 4.57 -15.39
N PHE A 227 -8.25 5.16 -16.45
CA PHE A 227 -7.58 6.05 -17.37
C PHE A 227 -8.42 7.31 -17.58
N TYR A 228 -7.75 8.44 -17.63
CA TYR A 228 -8.38 9.75 -17.68
C TYR A 228 -7.82 10.60 -18.81
N ALA A 229 -8.55 11.66 -19.13
CA ALA A 229 -8.11 12.70 -20.04
C ALA A 229 -7.58 13.91 -19.23
N LEU A 230 -6.46 14.44 -19.70
CA LEU A 230 -5.90 15.70 -19.21
C LEU A 230 -5.94 16.72 -20.34
N THR A 231 -6.74 17.77 -20.16
CA THR A 231 -6.76 18.93 -21.05
C THR A 231 -5.77 19.96 -20.50
N ILE A 232 -4.87 20.42 -21.34
CA ILE A 232 -3.85 21.42 -20.99
C ILE A 232 -4.18 22.69 -21.71
N THR A 233 -4.33 23.80 -20.96
CA THR A 233 -4.52 25.16 -21.48
C THR A 233 -3.49 26.07 -20.85
N ALA A 234 -3.08 27.10 -21.58
CA ALA A 234 -2.23 28.15 -21.03
C ALA A 234 -2.69 29.51 -21.53
N HIS A 235 -2.64 30.50 -20.65
CA HIS A 235 -3.05 31.84 -20.90
C HIS A 235 -2.07 32.83 -20.25
N ASP A 236 -2.07 34.06 -20.80
CA ASP A 236 -1.34 35.19 -20.24
C ASP A 236 -1.94 35.61 -18.91
N ALA A 237 -1.10 35.84 -17.90
CA ALA A 237 -1.55 36.13 -16.54
C ALA A 237 -2.30 37.44 -16.37
N ILE A 238 -2.08 38.45 -17.27
CA ILE A 238 -2.71 39.76 -17.18
C ILE A 238 -3.80 39.93 -18.24
N PHE A 239 -3.53 39.50 -19.48
CA PHE A 239 -4.43 39.73 -20.61
C PHE A 239 -5.34 38.54 -20.92
N ASP A 240 -5.21 37.43 -20.19
CA ASP A 240 -5.98 36.19 -20.38
C ASP A 240 -5.98 35.65 -21.83
N SER A 241 -5.03 36.08 -22.64
CA SER A 241 -4.90 35.60 -24.01
C SER A 241 -4.28 34.25 -24.07
N ALA A 242 -4.87 33.33 -24.87
CA ALA A 242 -4.36 31.97 -25.04
C ALA A 242 -2.94 31.97 -25.61
N MET A 243 -2.04 31.19 -25.02
CA MET A 243 -0.64 31.12 -25.41
C MET A 243 -0.03 29.73 -25.24
N GLY A 244 1.19 29.56 -25.77
CA GLY A 244 1.96 28.34 -25.72
C GLY A 244 2.02 27.60 -27.04
N SER A 245 3.16 26.96 -27.29
CA SER A 245 3.40 26.18 -28.50
C SER A 245 3.30 24.68 -28.23
N TYR A 246 3.81 24.26 -27.08
CA TYR A 246 3.75 22.88 -26.62
C TYR A 246 3.85 22.78 -25.10
N ALA A 247 3.40 21.66 -24.56
CA ALA A 247 3.56 21.32 -23.16
C ALA A 247 4.54 20.17 -22.98
N LEU A 248 5.29 20.18 -21.90
CA LEU A 248 6.06 19.05 -21.38
C LEU A 248 5.25 18.40 -20.28
N LEU A 249 4.79 17.19 -20.53
CA LEU A 249 4.05 16.37 -19.57
C LEU A 249 5.01 15.35 -18.96
N THR A 250 5.38 15.56 -17.69
CA THR A 250 6.15 14.57 -16.93
C THR A 250 5.18 13.55 -16.33
N MET A 251 5.36 12.30 -16.69
CA MET A 251 4.58 11.16 -16.24
C MET A 251 5.00 10.74 -14.82
N PRO A 252 4.19 9.94 -14.09
CA PRO A 252 4.55 9.45 -12.76
C PRO A 252 5.83 8.57 -12.72
N ASP A 253 6.19 7.93 -13.83
CA ASP A 253 7.43 7.18 -14.03
C ASP A 253 8.65 8.08 -14.37
N ARG A 254 8.46 9.42 -14.31
CA ARG A 254 9.43 10.47 -14.65
C ARG A 254 9.78 10.59 -16.14
N THR A 255 9.14 9.83 -17.00
CA THR A 255 9.28 10.06 -18.46
C THR A 255 8.63 11.38 -18.84
N VAL A 256 9.22 12.10 -19.80
CA VAL A 256 8.72 13.38 -20.28
C VAL A 256 8.19 13.22 -21.70
N ARG A 257 6.92 13.59 -21.89
CA ARG A 257 6.26 13.58 -23.19
C ARG A 257 6.01 15.01 -23.64
N ARG A 258 6.45 15.33 -24.85
CA ARG A 258 6.11 16.59 -25.52
C ARG A 258 4.73 16.48 -26.15
N VAL A 259 3.85 17.43 -25.83
CA VAL A 259 2.47 17.52 -26.31
C VAL A 259 2.32 18.86 -27.06
N GLN A 260 2.02 18.81 -28.36
CA GLN A 260 1.77 20.01 -29.15
C GLN A 260 0.41 20.62 -28.76
N LEU A 261 0.38 21.93 -28.55
CA LEU A 261 -0.87 22.66 -28.36
C LEU A 261 -1.42 23.01 -29.76
N GLY A 262 -2.72 22.82 -29.93
CA GLY A 262 -3.42 23.14 -31.17
C GLY A 262 -3.48 24.64 -31.46
N PRO A 263 -4.13 25.05 -32.55
CA PRO A 263 -4.31 26.48 -32.89
C PRO A 263 -5.04 27.28 -31.80
N SER A 264 -5.90 26.64 -31.02
CA SER A 264 -6.57 27.23 -29.84
C SER A 264 -5.72 27.24 -28.58
N HIS A 265 -4.42 26.89 -28.66
CA HIS A 265 -3.51 26.72 -27.52
C HIS A 265 -3.99 25.70 -26.47
N VAL A 266 -4.76 24.70 -26.92
CA VAL A 266 -5.30 23.63 -26.08
C VAL A 266 -4.79 22.28 -26.60
N ALA A 267 -4.50 21.37 -25.69
CA ALA A 267 -4.25 19.98 -26.02
C ALA A 267 -4.96 19.05 -25.03
N THR A 268 -5.52 17.95 -25.54
CA THR A 268 -6.10 16.90 -24.69
C THR A 268 -5.31 15.61 -24.86
N VAL A 269 -4.72 15.14 -23.77
CA VAL A 269 -4.03 13.87 -23.70
C VAL A 269 -4.97 12.86 -23.05
N ARG A 270 -5.32 11.81 -23.79
CA ARG A 270 -6.25 10.76 -23.35
C ARG A 270 -5.50 9.52 -22.89
N ASN A 271 -6.20 8.63 -22.19
CA ASN A 271 -5.71 7.32 -21.73
C ASN A 271 -4.48 7.42 -20.81
N LEU A 272 -4.44 8.45 -19.97
CA LEU A 272 -3.44 8.60 -18.94
C LEU A 272 -3.87 7.80 -17.70
N PRO A 273 -3.04 6.91 -17.14
CA PRO A 273 -3.32 6.23 -15.88
C PRO A 273 -3.49 7.24 -14.75
N LEU A 274 -4.17 6.86 -13.69
CA LEU A 274 -4.23 7.68 -12.48
C LEU A 274 -2.82 7.91 -11.91
N GLY A 275 -2.55 9.09 -11.36
CA GLY A 275 -1.21 9.39 -10.82
C GLY A 275 -0.91 10.88 -10.70
N ASN A 276 0.31 11.17 -10.27
CA ASN A 276 0.82 12.54 -10.18
C ASN A 276 1.57 12.89 -11.46
N TYR A 277 1.13 13.98 -12.08
CA TYR A 277 1.69 14.50 -13.32
C TYR A 277 2.24 15.90 -13.08
N GLN A 278 3.27 16.27 -13.81
CA GLN A 278 3.75 17.65 -13.84
C GLN A 278 3.61 18.19 -15.27
N VAL A 279 3.00 19.35 -15.41
CA VAL A 279 2.77 20.01 -16.70
C VAL A 279 3.54 21.31 -16.72
N GLU A 280 4.33 21.52 -17.75
CA GLU A 280 5.04 22.76 -18.03
C GLU A 280 4.75 23.16 -19.47
N VAL A 281 4.21 24.37 -19.67
CA VAL A 281 3.96 24.88 -21.02
C VAL A 281 5.15 25.74 -21.49
N LYS A 282 5.57 25.55 -22.72
CA LYS A 282 6.60 26.37 -23.38
C LYS A 282 5.95 27.35 -24.33
N ALA A 283 6.11 28.62 -24.03
CA ALA A 283 5.64 29.72 -24.84
C ALA A 283 6.81 30.65 -25.21
N ARG A 284 6.80 31.19 -26.42
CA ARG A 284 7.86 32.10 -26.88
C ARG A 284 7.80 33.42 -26.11
N GLY A 285 8.87 33.75 -25.40
CA GLY A 285 8.97 34.99 -24.64
C GLY A 285 8.18 35.05 -23.34
N ALA A 286 7.66 33.92 -22.86
CA ALA A 286 6.98 33.80 -21.58
C ALA A 286 7.59 32.67 -20.71
N SER A 287 7.51 32.85 -19.40
CA SER A 287 7.87 31.82 -18.42
C SER A 287 6.59 31.29 -17.79
N VAL A 288 6.42 29.97 -17.83
CA VAL A 288 5.28 29.27 -17.23
C VAL A 288 5.80 28.40 -16.10
N GLN A 289 5.24 28.56 -14.92
CA GLN A 289 5.60 27.71 -13.80
C GLN A 289 5.03 26.31 -14.00
N ALA A 290 5.85 25.29 -13.76
CA ALA A 290 5.40 23.91 -13.82
C ALA A 290 4.36 23.64 -12.72
N GLN A 291 3.22 23.07 -13.10
CA GLN A 291 2.13 22.70 -12.21
C GLN A 291 2.13 21.20 -11.99
N THR A 292 2.13 20.77 -10.72
CA THR A 292 1.90 19.36 -10.36
C THR A 292 0.42 19.15 -10.10
N LEU A 293 -0.15 18.10 -10.69
CA LEU A 293 -1.55 17.73 -10.53
C LEU A 293 -1.69 16.22 -10.30
N ARG A 294 -2.69 15.83 -9.52
CA ARG A 294 -3.06 14.44 -9.32
C ARG A 294 -4.25 14.11 -10.23
N LEU A 295 -3.99 13.26 -11.21
CA LEU A 295 -5.02 12.82 -12.15
C LEU A 295 -5.79 11.65 -11.55
N SER A 296 -7.03 11.87 -11.14
CA SER A 296 -7.96 10.87 -10.59
C SER A 296 -9.34 10.92 -11.26
N LYS A 297 -9.53 11.84 -12.18
CA LYS A 297 -10.70 12.03 -13.05
C LYS A 297 -10.27 12.85 -14.26
N ASP A 298 -11.13 12.97 -15.26
CA ASP A 298 -10.89 13.92 -16.36
C ASP A 298 -10.81 15.34 -15.80
N GLN A 299 -9.74 16.06 -16.14
CA GLN A 299 -9.52 17.42 -15.62
C GLN A 299 -8.73 18.30 -16.57
N THR A 300 -8.81 19.60 -16.34
CA THR A 300 -8.08 20.61 -17.10
C THR A 300 -6.97 21.22 -16.22
N ALA A 301 -5.77 21.31 -16.76
CA ALA A 301 -4.67 22.07 -16.20
C ALA A 301 -4.63 23.44 -16.87
N ASN A 302 -5.03 24.47 -16.13
CA ASN A 302 -4.93 25.87 -16.57
C ASN A 302 -3.64 26.48 -16.04
N LEU A 303 -2.73 26.85 -16.95
CA LEU A 303 -1.44 27.40 -16.58
C LEU A 303 -1.39 28.90 -16.95
N ALA A 304 -1.18 29.74 -15.93
CA ALA A 304 -0.94 31.17 -16.15
C ALA A 304 0.55 31.37 -16.51
N ALA A 305 0.80 32.10 -17.57
CA ALA A 305 2.12 32.45 -18.07
C ALA A 305 2.40 33.95 -17.83
N VAL A 306 3.58 34.25 -17.31
CA VAL A 306 4.03 35.63 -17.23
C VAL A 306 4.82 35.95 -18.49
N SER A 307 4.27 36.83 -19.33
CA SER A 307 4.89 37.28 -20.56
C SER A 307 5.86 38.46 -20.32
N ARG A 308 6.73 38.69 -21.27
CA ARG A 308 7.55 39.94 -21.25
C ARG A 308 6.67 41.18 -21.33
N GLY A 309 5.50 41.09 -21.98
CA GLY A 309 4.50 42.16 -22.01
C GLY A 309 3.95 42.46 -20.62
N ASP A 310 3.63 41.45 -19.84
CA ASP A 310 3.17 41.58 -18.45
C ASP A 310 4.19 42.34 -17.60
N ILE A 311 5.47 41.98 -17.72
CA ILE A 311 6.55 42.66 -17.00
C ILE A 311 6.64 44.11 -17.44
N ALA A 312 6.55 44.37 -18.73
CA ALA A 312 6.59 45.74 -19.26
C ALA A 312 5.41 46.59 -18.76
N VAL A 313 4.19 46.03 -18.72
CA VAL A 313 3.00 46.69 -18.19
C VAL A 313 3.13 46.99 -16.70
N VAL A 314 3.56 46.02 -15.90
CA VAL A 314 3.77 46.23 -14.46
C VAL A 314 4.86 47.26 -14.20
N CYS A 315 5.99 47.17 -14.89
CA CYS A 315 7.07 48.17 -14.77
C CYS A 315 6.62 49.57 -15.22
N GLY A 316 5.87 49.64 -16.33
CA GLY A 316 5.29 50.92 -16.83
C GLY A 316 4.30 51.55 -15.84
N ALA A 317 3.42 50.74 -15.26
CA ALA A 317 2.47 51.20 -14.22
C ALA A 317 3.18 51.70 -12.96
N LEU A 318 4.21 51.01 -12.51
CA LEU A 318 5.04 51.43 -11.37
C LEU A 318 5.77 52.76 -11.67
N LEU A 319 6.35 52.90 -12.84
CA LEU A 319 7.03 54.12 -13.25
C LEU A 319 6.05 55.28 -13.37
N ALA A 320 4.86 55.07 -13.95
CA ALA A 320 3.80 56.09 -14.05
C ALA A 320 3.30 56.51 -12.66
N GLY A 321 3.14 55.53 -11.73
CA GLY A 321 2.77 55.79 -10.34
C GLY A 321 3.83 56.63 -9.61
N LEU A 322 5.09 56.25 -9.74
CA LEU A 322 6.21 57.01 -9.16
C LEU A 322 6.35 58.44 -9.74
N ALA A 323 6.13 58.62 -11.05
CA ALA A 323 6.14 59.93 -11.69
C ALA A 323 4.90 60.79 -11.33
N GLY A 324 3.75 60.16 -11.09
CA GLY A 324 2.50 60.82 -10.71
C GLY A 324 2.52 61.45 -9.32
N ILE A 325 3.20 60.83 -8.37
CA ILE A 325 3.30 61.30 -6.96
C ILE A 325 3.89 62.73 -6.89
N PRO A 326 5.03 63.07 -7.52
CA PRO A 326 5.58 64.42 -7.46
C PRO A 326 4.73 65.45 -8.24
N LEU A 327 4.01 65.05 -9.29
CA LEU A 327 3.11 65.89 -10.02
C LEU A 327 1.88 66.33 -9.18
N LEU A 328 1.30 65.39 -8.49
CA LEU A 328 0.20 65.64 -7.54
C LEU A 328 0.66 66.49 -6.35
N SER A 329 1.88 66.31 -5.88
CA SER A 329 2.44 67.15 -4.81
C SER A 329 2.70 68.56 -5.25
N ARG A 330 3.12 68.84 -6.51
CA ARG A 330 3.32 70.15 -7.08
C ARG A 330 2.00 70.94 -7.27
N THR A 331 0.93 70.28 -7.72
CA THR A 331 -0.39 70.88 -7.85
C THR A 331 -0.99 71.24 -6.50
N ARG A 332 -0.84 70.38 -5.48
CA ARG A 332 -1.29 70.70 -4.12
C ARG A 332 -0.51 71.82 -3.48
N ARG A 333 0.79 71.97 -3.71
CA ARG A 333 1.58 73.12 -3.23
C ARG A 333 1.13 74.41 -3.88
N ARG A 334 0.75 74.48 -5.15
CA ARG A 334 0.22 75.70 -5.80
C ARG A 334 -1.14 76.06 -5.25
N SER A 335 -2.02 75.21 -4.89
CA SER A 335 -3.32 75.53 -4.30
C SER A 335 -3.21 76.05 -2.86
N ILE A 336 -2.26 75.55 -2.06
CA ILE A 336 -2.01 76.06 -0.71
C ILE A 336 -1.44 77.46 -0.71
N PHE A 337 -0.56 77.80 -1.67
CA PHE A 337 -0.05 79.17 -1.84
C PHE A 337 -1.06 80.16 -2.42
N ALA A 338 -2.09 79.70 -3.15
CA ALA A 338 -3.19 80.57 -3.62
C ALA A 338 -4.16 80.97 -2.51
N PHE A 339 -4.34 80.08 -1.50
CA PHE A 339 -5.23 80.30 -0.36
C PHE A 339 -4.64 81.29 0.67
N LEU A 340 -3.33 81.44 0.75
CA LEU A 340 -2.64 82.36 1.67
C LEU A 340 -2.49 83.81 1.15
N ARG A 341 -2.95 84.13 -0.08
CA ARG A 341 -2.87 85.49 -0.69
C ARG A 341 -4.16 86.26 -0.65
N HIS A 342 -5.18 85.87 0.11
CA HIS A 342 -6.34 86.69 0.29
C HIS A 342 -6.14 87.67 1.47
N PRO A 343 -6.03 88.98 1.22
CA PRO A 343 -5.93 89.99 2.30
C PRO A 343 -7.27 90.07 3.02
N ALA A 344 -7.19 89.98 4.32
CA ALA A 344 -8.30 90.26 5.22
C ALA A 344 -8.87 91.62 4.98
N ARG A 345 -9.97 91.74 4.28
CA ARG A 345 -10.78 93.00 4.25
C ARG A 345 -11.72 92.96 5.45
N SER A 346 -11.34 93.80 6.42
CA SER A 346 -12.19 94.20 7.52
C SER A 346 -13.50 94.79 7.00
N ARG A 347 -14.62 94.33 7.49
CA ARG A 347 -15.84 95.13 7.59
C ARG A 347 -16.47 94.97 8.98
N ARG A 348 -16.28 96.06 9.74
CA ARG A 348 -17.11 96.47 10.87
C ARG A 348 -18.54 96.80 10.40
N ARG A 349 -19.44 96.78 11.34
CA ARG A 349 -20.84 97.23 11.41
C ARG A 349 -21.87 96.19 10.95
N ALA A 350 -22.98 96.10 11.63
CA ALA A 350 -23.68 96.88 12.65
C ALA A 350 -24.59 96.00 13.42
N ALA A 351 -24.76 96.31 14.67
CA ALA A 351 -25.82 95.94 15.54
C ALA A 351 -27.20 96.25 14.97
N THR A 352 -28.24 95.56 15.23
CA THR A 352 -29.45 96.03 15.91
C THR A 352 -30.60 95.02 15.67
N LYS A 353 -31.28 94.73 16.77
CA LYS A 353 -32.74 94.55 16.93
C LYS A 353 -33.42 93.36 16.23
N GLU A 354 -34.21 92.65 16.83
CA GLU A 354 -35.35 92.65 17.72
C GLU A 354 -36.10 91.37 17.49
N ALA A 355 -36.38 90.66 18.52
CA ALA A 355 -37.69 90.31 19.00
C ALA A 355 -38.68 89.60 18.01
N ALA A 356 -39.00 88.41 18.25
CA ALA A 356 -40.28 87.78 18.64
C ALA A 356 -40.11 86.29 18.79
#